data_aba77baf963aff544f410f6648b71374
#
_entry.id   aba77baf963aff544f410f6648b71374
#
_cell.length_a   1.000
_cell.length_b   1.000
_cell.length_c   1.000
_cell.angle_alpha   90.00
_cell.angle_beta   90.00
_cell.angle_gamma   90.00
#
_symmetry.space_group_name_H-M   'P 1'
#
loop_
_entity.id
_entity.type
_entity.pdbx_description
1 polymer ?
#
loop_
_entity_poly.entity_id
_entity_poly.type
_entity_poly.pdbx_seq_one_letter_code
_entity_poly.pdbx_strand_id
1 'polypeptide(L)'
;MFLRNAEPSDVVSKSELDQFRYTDIHRIVGRIPGVYISEEDGLGLRPNIGLRGSGSLRMEKLNVMEDGVLIAPAPYASPAAYYSPTAGRMESIEVRKGSTQIKHGPFTTGGSLNYISTSIPTSKLNSVSLDMGSYSKTLMQVRSGDVLGNFAYLIELYSDKTDGFKELDGGGDTGYSKTDFMTKLRYSFSESHALEFKYSMTDEISDET
;
A
#
# COMPACT_ATOMS: atom_id res chain seq x y z
N MET A 1 -7.82 29.52 -14.59
CA MET A 1 -7.12 29.65 -13.31
C MET A 1 -7.76 28.66 -12.35
N PHE A 2 -7.30 27.41 -12.37
CA PHE A 2 -7.82 26.39 -11.43
C PHE A 2 -7.19 26.66 -10.07
N LEU A 3 -8.01 27.03 -9.10
CA LEU A 3 -7.60 27.04 -7.70
C LEU A 3 -7.19 25.62 -7.35
N ARG A 4 -5.89 25.36 -7.26
CA ARG A 4 -5.40 24.22 -6.49
C ARG A 4 -5.80 24.52 -5.05
N ASN A 5 -6.95 24.00 -4.64
CA ASN A 5 -7.24 23.89 -3.24
C ASN A 5 -6.13 23.02 -2.65
N ALA A 6 -5.28 23.63 -1.83
CA ALA A 6 -4.30 22.93 -1.04
C ALA A 6 -5.09 22.06 -0.04
N GLU A 7 -5.49 20.88 -0.47
CA GLU A 7 -6.10 19.90 0.42
C GLU A 7 -5.00 19.51 1.42
N PRO A 8 -5.28 19.50 2.72
CA PRO A 8 -4.33 19.04 3.72
C PRO A 8 -4.12 17.52 3.53
N SER A 9 -3.22 17.18 2.64
CA SER A 9 -2.80 15.81 2.40
C SER A 9 -1.31 15.71 2.69
N ASP A 10 -0.95 14.72 3.49
CA ASP A 10 0.44 14.32 3.64
C ASP A 10 0.71 13.20 2.63
N VAL A 11 1.82 13.30 1.94
CA VAL A 11 2.24 12.31 0.95
C VAL A 11 3.59 11.76 1.35
N VAL A 12 3.67 10.46 1.51
CA VAL A 12 4.94 9.75 1.59
C VAL A 12 5.37 9.41 0.18
N SER A 13 6.41 10.05 -0.28
CA SER A 13 6.89 9.96 -1.66
C SER A 13 7.68 8.68 -1.93
N LYS A 14 7.85 8.35 -3.22
CA LYS A 14 8.70 7.23 -3.66
C LYS A 14 10.12 7.31 -3.08
N SER A 15 10.72 8.50 -3.08
CA SER A 15 12.07 8.68 -2.54
C SER A 15 12.16 8.37 -1.05
N GLU A 16 11.11 8.68 -0.28
CA GLU A 16 11.05 8.35 1.14
C GLU A 16 10.81 6.85 1.37
N LEU A 17 9.94 6.23 0.57
CA LEU A 17 9.72 4.78 0.62
C LEU A 17 11.00 4.01 0.28
N ASP A 18 11.73 4.45 -0.75
CA ASP A 18 12.97 3.81 -1.17
C ASP A 18 14.13 4.03 -0.18
N GLN A 19 14.15 5.18 0.51
CA GLN A 19 15.18 5.51 1.49
C GLN A 19 15.16 4.56 2.70
N PHE A 20 13.98 4.30 3.23
CA PHE A 20 13.84 3.48 4.44
C PHE A 20 13.46 2.03 4.16
N ARG A 21 12.89 1.75 3.00
CA ARG A 21 12.43 0.43 2.56
C ARG A 21 11.60 -0.33 3.61
N TYR A 22 10.82 0.41 4.37
CA TYR A 22 9.89 -0.19 5.31
C TYR A 22 8.79 -0.94 4.58
N THR A 23 8.52 -2.17 5.03
CA THR A 23 7.40 -2.98 4.56
C THR A 23 6.17 -2.81 5.45
N ASP A 24 6.37 -2.42 6.71
CA ASP A 24 5.33 -2.13 7.69
C ASP A 24 4.75 -0.72 7.48
N ILE A 25 3.46 -0.66 7.18
CA ILE A 25 2.73 0.59 6.97
C ILE A 25 2.75 1.49 8.22
N HIS A 26 2.78 0.93 9.41
CA HIS A 26 2.85 1.69 10.65
C HIS A 26 4.12 2.55 10.72
N ARG A 27 5.26 1.99 10.32
CA ARG A 27 6.55 2.69 10.25
C ARG A 27 6.54 3.81 9.21
N ILE A 28 5.81 3.60 8.11
CA ILE A 28 5.74 4.56 7.01
C ILE A 28 4.91 5.77 7.41
N VAL A 29 3.69 5.57 7.94
CA VAL A 29 2.75 6.68 8.20
C VAL A 29 2.83 7.24 9.63
N GLY A 30 3.46 6.54 10.55
CA GLY A 30 3.53 6.92 11.97
C GLY A 30 4.24 8.26 12.24
N ARG A 31 5.06 8.73 11.30
CA ARG A 31 5.70 10.06 11.37
C ARG A 31 4.79 11.22 10.94
N ILE A 32 3.62 10.90 10.34
CA ILE A 32 2.69 11.95 9.88
C ILE A 32 1.92 12.49 11.08
N PRO A 33 1.94 13.81 11.35
CA PRO A 33 1.25 14.40 12.47
C PRO A 33 -0.25 14.09 12.47
N GLY A 34 -0.77 13.64 13.62
CA GLY A 34 -2.19 13.29 13.78
C GLY A 34 -2.55 11.90 13.28
N VAL A 35 -1.59 11.08 12.87
CA VAL A 35 -1.74 9.64 12.71
C VAL A 35 -1.56 8.98 14.07
N TYR A 36 -2.48 8.10 14.42
CA TYR A 36 -2.43 7.27 15.62
C TYR A 36 -2.37 5.79 15.21
N ILE A 37 -1.50 5.04 15.83
CA ILE A 37 -1.23 3.64 15.52
C ILE A 37 -1.42 2.80 16.79
N SER A 38 -2.07 1.64 16.64
CA SER A 38 -2.10 0.60 17.65
C SER A 38 -1.54 -0.68 17.05
N GLU A 39 -0.32 -1.03 17.39
CA GLU A 39 0.33 -2.24 16.89
C GLU A 39 -0.33 -3.49 17.47
N GLU A 40 -0.48 -4.52 16.67
CA GLU A 40 -1.06 -5.80 17.04
C GLU A 40 -0.08 -6.95 16.77
N ASP A 41 0.31 -7.12 15.52
CA ASP A 41 1.21 -8.20 15.10
C ASP A 41 2.70 -7.80 15.19
N GLY A 42 3.00 -6.51 15.16
CA GLY A 42 4.37 -5.96 15.11
C GLY A 42 5.01 -6.06 13.72
N LEU A 43 4.27 -6.50 12.71
CA LEU A 43 4.71 -6.69 11.33
C LEU A 43 3.92 -5.83 10.34
N GLY A 44 2.79 -5.24 10.79
CA GLY A 44 1.94 -4.37 10.00
C GLY A 44 1.02 -5.09 9.01
N LEU A 45 0.76 -6.38 9.22
CA LEU A 45 -0.10 -7.18 8.33
C LEU A 45 -1.57 -6.82 8.50
N ARG A 46 -1.97 -6.50 9.74
CA ARG A 46 -3.34 -6.10 10.12
C ARG A 46 -3.30 -4.71 10.76
N PRO A 47 -3.10 -3.65 9.96
CA PRO A 47 -2.86 -2.34 10.50
C PRO A 47 -4.07 -1.74 11.21
N ASN A 48 -3.81 -1.16 12.38
CA ASN A 48 -4.74 -0.38 13.16
C ASN A 48 -4.29 1.08 13.14
N ILE A 49 -4.83 1.86 12.21
CA ILE A 49 -4.47 3.27 12.00
C ILE A 49 -5.72 4.13 12.16
N GLY A 50 -5.61 5.16 12.96
CA GLY A 50 -6.62 6.20 13.12
C GLY A 50 -6.04 7.58 12.83
N LEU A 51 -6.91 8.53 12.49
CA LEU A 51 -6.54 9.91 12.22
C LEU A 51 -7.28 10.83 13.17
N ARG A 52 -6.57 11.82 13.75
CA ARG A 52 -7.15 12.87 14.59
C ARG A 52 -8.01 12.33 15.74
N GLY A 53 -7.63 11.19 16.33
CA GLY A 53 -8.35 10.60 17.46
C GLY A 53 -9.64 9.85 17.10
N SER A 54 -9.87 9.51 15.83
CA SER A 54 -11.07 8.82 15.37
C SER A 54 -11.17 7.33 15.76
N GLY A 55 -10.19 6.79 16.47
CA GLY A 55 -10.05 5.36 16.70
C GLY A 55 -9.25 4.68 15.59
N SER A 56 -8.61 3.56 15.91
CA SER A 56 -7.67 2.90 14.99
C SER A 56 -8.08 1.49 14.60
N LEU A 57 -9.01 0.87 15.32
CA LEU A 57 -9.34 -0.55 15.16
C LEU A 57 -9.67 -0.89 13.71
N ARG A 58 -8.81 -1.72 13.09
CA ARG A 58 -8.94 -2.19 11.70
C ARG A 58 -9.23 -1.08 10.69
N MET A 59 -8.80 0.16 11.00
CA MET A 59 -9.04 1.36 10.19
C MET A 59 -10.53 1.63 9.90
N GLU A 60 -11.44 1.25 10.80
CA GLU A 60 -12.90 1.32 10.59
C GLU A 60 -13.45 2.74 10.33
N LYS A 61 -12.69 3.77 10.69
CA LYS A 61 -13.05 5.18 10.47
C LYS A 61 -12.33 5.82 9.28
N LEU A 62 -11.60 5.02 8.50
CA LEU A 62 -10.86 5.48 7.34
C LEU A 62 -11.39 4.84 6.06
N ASN A 63 -11.42 5.61 4.98
CA ASN A 63 -11.46 5.02 3.66
C ASN A 63 -10.05 4.60 3.25
N VAL A 64 -9.86 3.30 3.05
CA VAL A 64 -8.61 2.75 2.56
C VAL A 64 -8.77 2.40 1.09
N MET A 65 -7.85 2.92 0.29
CA MET A 65 -7.93 2.83 -1.16
C MET A 65 -6.59 2.36 -1.75
N GLU A 66 -6.67 1.75 -2.91
CA GLU A 66 -5.52 1.60 -3.81
C GLU A 66 -5.86 2.24 -5.16
N ASP A 67 -5.03 3.18 -5.60
CA ASP A 67 -5.25 4.02 -6.80
C ASP A 67 -6.63 4.71 -6.81
N GLY A 68 -7.12 5.13 -5.65
CA GLY A 68 -8.42 5.78 -5.49
C GLY A 68 -9.63 4.84 -5.46
N VAL A 69 -9.44 3.54 -5.54
CA VAL A 69 -10.49 2.51 -5.44
C VAL A 69 -10.50 1.93 -4.03
N LEU A 70 -11.67 1.90 -3.40
CA LEU A 70 -11.82 1.29 -2.06
C LEU A 70 -11.45 -0.19 -2.09
N ILE A 71 -10.54 -0.60 -1.18
CA ILE A 71 -10.03 -1.99 -1.11
C ILE A 71 -10.96 -2.94 -0.35
N ALA A 72 -11.78 -2.41 0.52
CA ALA A 72 -12.72 -3.19 1.30
C ALA A 72 -14.13 -2.66 1.09
N PRO A 73 -14.94 -3.38 0.34
CA PRO A 73 -16.37 -3.20 0.48
C PRO A 73 -16.75 -3.67 1.89
N ALA A 74 -17.51 -2.85 2.62
CA ALA A 74 -18.23 -3.39 3.78
C ALA A 74 -18.71 -4.83 3.45
N PRO A 75 -18.72 -5.77 4.39
CA PRO A 75 -19.85 -5.65 5.33
C PRO A 75 -19.44 -5.17 6.72
N TYR A 76 -18.16 -5.11 7.04
CA TYR A 76 -17.78 -4.89 8.43
C TYR A 76 -17.25 -3.49 8.72
N ALA A 77 -17.12 -2.62 7.70
CA ALA A 77 -16.48 -1.31 7.82
C ALA A 77 -15.08 -1.39 8.50
N SER A 78 -14.38 -2.48 8.25
CA SER A 78 -13.07 -2.80 8.83
C SER A 78 -12.08 -3.12 7.72
N PRO A 79 -11.59 -2.11 6.98
CA PRO A 79 -10.79 -2.32 5.78
C PRO A 79 -9.59 -3.24 5.98
N ALA A 80 -8.90 -3.12 7.11
CA ALA A 80 -7.70 -3.91 7.40
C ALA A 80 -7.95 -5.25 8.09
N ALA A 81 -9.19 -5.71 8.21
CA ALA A 81 -9.49 -6.95 8.93
C ALA A 81 -8.92 -8.19 8.25
N TYR A 82 -8.91 -8.21 6.92
CA TYR A 82 -8.50 -9.37 6.13
C TYR A 82 -7.39 -9.09 5.13
N TYR A 83 -7.25 -7.86 4.68
CA TYR A 83 -6.30 -7.46 3.65
C TYR A 83 -5.78 -6.05 3.90
N SER A 84 -4.51 -5.85 3.68
CA SER A 84 -3.89 -4.53 3.57
C SER A 84 -2.98 -4.50 2.35
N PRO A 85 -3.03 -3.45 1.52
CA PRO A 85 -2.13 -3.32 0.38
C PRO A 85 -0.68 -3.38 0.82
N THR A 86 0.16 -4.05 0.04
CA THR A 86 1.58 -4.20 0.33
C THR A 86 2.32 -2.89 0.15
N ALA A 87 2.61 -2.21 1.26
CA ALA A 87 3.23 -0.88 1.25
C ALA A 87 4.57 -0.84 0.49
N GLY A 88 5.34 -1.93 0.55
CA GLY A 88 6.67 -2.02 -0.09
C GLY A 88 6.67 -1.95 -1.62
N ARG A 89 5.52 -2.22 -2.28
CA ARG A 89 5.39 -2.12 -3.74
C ARG A 89 4.78 -0.79 -4.21
N MET A 90 4.50 0.15 -3.31
CA MET A 90 3.83 1.40 -3.66
C MET A 90 4.82 2.45 -4.17
N GLU A 91 4.30 3.33 -5.00
CA GLU A 91 5.03 4.52 -5.48
C GLU A 91 4.88 5.68 -4.48
N SER A 92 3.72 5.80 -3.86
CA SER A 92 3.48 6.76 -2.78
C SER A 92 2.30 6.34 -1.92
N ILE A 93 2.18 6.98 -0.75
CA ILE A 93 1.06 6.79 0.16
C ILE A 93 0.53 8.17 0.54
N GLU A 94 -0.76 8.40 0.27
CA GLU A 94 -1.45 9.64 0.58
C GLU A 94 -2.30 9.48 1.83
N VAL A 95 -2.15 10.37 2.79
CA VAL A 95 -2.98 10.46 3.99
C VAL A 95 -3.76 11.77 3.95
N ARG A 96 -5.07 11.70 3.90
CA ARG A 96 -5.94 12.88 3.85
C ARG A 96 -6.73 13.02 5.14
N LYS A 97 -6.66 14.19 5.73
CA LYS A 97 -7.28 14.55 7.01
C LYS A 97 -8.19 15.75 6.81
N GLY A 98 -9.44 15.66 7.23
CA GLY A 98 -10.37 16.79 7.13
C GLY A 98 -11.55 16.53 6.19
N SER A 99 -12.32 17.56 5.87
CA SER A 99 -13.61 17.42 5.14
C SER A 99 -13.48 17.06 3.66
N THR A 100 -12.32 17.27 3.07
CA THR A 100 -12.10 17.02 1.63
C THR A 100 -12.17 15.54 1.24
N GLN A 101 -12.01 14.65 2.22
CA GLN A 101 -12.09 13.21 2.02
C GLN A 101 -13.52 12.69 1.80
N ILE A 102 -14.57 13.47 2.08
CA ILE A 102 -15.98 13.07 1.89
C ILE A 102 -16.24 12.58 0.47
N LYS A 103 -15.54 13.13 -0.51
CA LYS A 103 -15.63 12.69 -1.92
C LYS A 103 -15.18 11.25 -2.17
N HIS A 104 -14.42 10.65 -1.22
CA HIS A 104 -13.84 9.32 -1.36
C HIS A 104 -14.68 8.19 -0.74
N GLY A 105 -15.89 8.48 -0.28
CA GLY A 105 -16.85 7.48 0.16
C GLY A 105 -17.29 7.58 1.62
N PRO A 106 -17.96 6.55 2.15
CA PRO A 106 -18.82 6.69 3.33
C PRO A 106 -18.08 6.75 4.67
N PHE A 107 -16.95 6.08 4.86
CA PHE A 107 -16.29 5.95 6.16
C PHE A 107 -15.17 6.97 6.37
N THR A 108 -15.45 8.23 6.10
CA THR A 108 -14.45 9.31 6.09
C THR A 108 -14.36 10.11 7.38
N THR A 109 -14.97 9.67 8.48
CA THR A 109 -14.95 10.40 9.75
C THR A 109 -13.54 10.69 10.26
N GLY A 110 -12.63 9.72 10.13
CA GLY A 110 -11.22 9.87 10.46
C GLY A 110 -10.40 10.47 9.33
N GLY A 111 -10.65 10.04 8.10
CA GLY A 111 -9.87 10.43 6.95
C GLY A 111 -9.82 9.39 5.86
N SER A 112 -8.82 9.49 4.98
CA SER A 112 -8.55 8.47 3.96
C SER A 112 -7.07 8.17 3.86
N LEU A 113 -6.77 6.91 3.56
CA LEU A 113 -5.45 6.40 3.24
C LEU A 113 -5.49 5.82 1.83
N ASN A 114 -4.66 6.33 0.92
CA ASN A 114 -4.63 5.90 -0.46
C ASN A 114 -3.23 5.43 -0.83
N TYR A 115 -3.13 4.17 -1.16
CA TYR A 115 -1.90 3.54 -1.67
C TYR A 115 -1.83 3.76 -3.18
N ILE A 116 -0.78 4.40 -3.64
CA ILE A 116 -0.56 4.62 -5.08
C ILE A 116 0.41 3.56 -5.57
N SER A 117 -0.08 2.64 -6.39
CA SER A 117 0.72 1.57 -6.96
C SER A 117 1.65 2.08 -8.07
N THR A 118 2.74 1.37 -8.31
CA THR A 118 3.74 1.72 -9.32
C THR A 118 3.09 2.08 -10.66
N SER A 119 3.44 3.23 -11.21
CA SER A 119 2.96 3.72 -12.50
C SER A 119 3.64 3.00 -13.67
N ILE A 120 2.97 2.91 -14.81
CA ILE A 120 3.61 2.45 -16.05
C ILE A 120 4.77 3.41 -16.37
N PRO A 121 6.01 2.91 -16.56
CA PRO A 121 7.15 3.76 -16.80
C PRO A 121 7.04 4.47 -18.15
N THR A 122 7.65 5.65 -18.28
CA THR A 122 7.69 6.42 -19.54
C THR A 122 8.78 5.96 -20.50
N SER A 123 9.67 5.10 -20.05
CA SER A 123 10.75 4.48 -20.83
C SER A 123 11.03 3.10 -20.31
N LYS A 124 11.74 2.29 -21.08
CA LYS A 124 12.05 0.89 -20.72
C LYS A 124 12.67 0.80 -19.33
N LEU A 125 12.01 0.04 -18.47
CA LEU A 125 12.41 -0.29 -17.12
C LEU A 125 12.54 -1.81 -16.97
N ASN A 126 13.70 -2.28 -16.51
CA ASN A 126 13.84 -3.62 -15.97
C ASN A 126 14.65 -3.50 -14.68
N SER A 127 14.09 -3.97 -13.58
CA SER A 127 14.76 -3.91 -12.28
C SER A 127 14.50 -5.17 -11.47
N VAL A 128 15.52 -5.61 -10.77
CA VAL A 128 15.45 -6.66 -9.75
C VAL A 128 16.12 -6.10 -8.51
N SER A 129 15.44 -6.20 -7.38
CA SER A 129 16.02 -5.89 -6.07
C SER A 129 15.83 -7.07 -5.14
N LEU A 130 16.84 -7.30 -4.31
CA LEU A 130 16.85 -8.32 -3.27
C LEU A 130 17.39 -7.70 -2.00
N ASP A 131 16.64 -7.79 -0.91
CA ASP A 131 17.05 -7.36 0.41
C ASP A 131 16.98 -8.54 1.36
N MET A 132 17.94 -8.60 2.27
CA MET A 132 18.00 -9.62 3.32
C MET A 132 18.18 -8.94 4.68
N GLY A 133 17.57 -9.50 5.70
CA GLY A 133 17.61 -8.95 7.04
C GLY A 133 17.58 -10.00 8.13
N SER A 134 17.46 -9.56 9.37
CA SER A 134 17.30 -10.42 10.53
C SER A 134 16.03 -11.26 10.44
N TYR A 135 15.97 -12.36 11.19
CA TYR A 135 14.82 -13.26 11.24
C TYR A 135 14.49 -13.85 9.86
N SER A 136 15.52 -14.25 9.11
CA SER A 136 15.39 -14.78 7.74
C SER A 136 14.59 -13.87 6.78
N LYS A 137 14.52 -12.57 7.09
CA LYS A 137 13.82 -11.61 6.24
C LYS A 137 14.42 -11.61 4.84
N THR A 138 13.57 -11.84 3.87
CA THR A 138 13.92 -11.77 2.44
C THR A 138 12.84 -11.01 1.71
N LEU A 139 13.24 -9.97 0.98
CA LEU A 139 12.36 -9.19 0.13
C LEU A 139 12.91 -9.19 -1.28
N MET A 140 12.10 -9.56 -2.23
CA MET A 140 12.41 -9.56 -3.66
C MET A 140 11.38 -8.73 -4.41
N GLN A 141 11.85 -7.88 -5.30
CA GLN A 141 10.98 -7.12 -6.20
C GLN A 141 11.53 -7.18 -7.62
N VAL A 142 10.69 -7.57 -8.56
CA VAL A 142 11.02 -7.60 -9.98
C VAL A 142 10.02 -6.71 -10.72
N ARG A 143 10.52 -5.80 -11.54
CA ARG A 143 9.69 -4.91 -12.36
C ARG A 143 10.17 -4.92 -13.80
N SER A 144 9.23 -4.99 -14.72
CA SER A 144 9.47 -4.80 -16.15
C SER A 144 8.36 -3.95 -16.75
N GLY A 145 8.71 -2.95 -17.51
CA GLY A 145 7.75 -2.07 -18.17
C GLY A 145 8.38 -1.31 -19.32
N ASP A 146 7.53 -0.91 -20.27
CA ASP A 146 7.97 -0.13 -21.43
C ASP A 146 6.78 0.58 -22.10
N VAL A 147 7.09 1.48 -23.01
CA VAL A 147 6.16 2.15 -23.92
C VAL A 147 6.52 1.77 -25.35
N LEU A 148 5.63 1.06 -26.02
CA LEU A 148 5.78 0.52 -27.37
C LEU A 148 4.77 1.19 -28.32
N GLY A 149 5.07 2.40 -28.73
CA GLY A 149 4.13 3.20 -29.53
C GLY A 149 2.88 3.56 -28.72
N ASN A 150 1.72 3.10 -29.16
CA ASN A 150 0.43 3.34 -28.50
C ASN A 150 0.16 2.41 -27.31
N PHE A 151 0.95 1.37 -27.15
CA PHE A 151 0.83 0.39 -26.06
C PHE A 151 1.88 0.63 -25.01
N ALA A 152 1.50 0.54 -23.73
CA ALA A 152 2.42 0.61 -22.61
C ALA A 152 2.05 -0.46 -21.56
N TYR A 153 3.04 -0.97 -20.85
CA TYR A 153 2.84 -1.98 -19.85
C TYR A 153 3.75 -1.83 -18.64
N LEU A 154 3.30 -2.39 -17.54
CA LEU A 154 4.08 -2.67 -16.34
C LEU A 154 3.72 -4.06 -15.84
N ILE A 155 4.72 -4.85 -15.48
CA ILE A 155 4.59 -6.10 -14.73
C ILE A 155 5.45 -5.98 -13.49
N GLU A 156 4.89 -6.28 -12.34
CA GLU A 156 5.56 -6.26 -11.05
C GLU A 156 5.29 -7.54 -10.27
N LEU A 157 6.36 -8.13 -9.76
CA LEU A 157 6.33 -9.22 -8.79
C LEU A 157 7.03 -8.74 -7.53
N TYR A 158 6.38 -8.93 -6.39
CA TYR A 158 6.90 -8.59 -5.08
C TYR A 158 6.73 -9.79 -4.15
N SER A 159 7.79 -10.16 -3.43
CA SER A 159 7.75 -11.23 -2.44
C SER A 159 8.46 -10.76 -1.17
N ASP A 160 7.82 -10.97 -0.04
CA ASP A 160 8.28 -10.59 1.27
C ASP A 160 8.04 -11.72 2.26
N LYS A 161 9.10 -12.20 2.89
CA LYS A 161 9.08 -13.33 3.81
C LYS A 161 9.94 -13.04 5.02
N THR A 162 9.52 -13.53 6.19
CA THR A 162 10.29 -13.54 7.44
C THR A 162 9.80 -14.67 8.36
N ASP A 163 10.68 -15.20 9.19
CA ASP A 163 10.32 -16.17 10.22
C ASP A 163 9.68 -15.49 11.46
N GLY A 164 9.72 -14.14 11.51
CA GLY A 164 9.20 -13.37 12.64
C GLY A 164 10.24 -13.20 13.76
N PHE A 165 9.92 -12.33 14.71
CA PHE A 165 10.84 -11.97 15.80
C PHE A 165 10.34 -12.39 17.18
N LYS A 166 9.14 -12.94 17.28
CA LYS A 166 8.56 -13.45 18.51
C LYS A 166 8.79 -14.96 18.59
N GLU A 167 8.87 -15.49 19.80
CA GLU A 167 8.95 -16.90 20.07
C GLU A 167 7.68 -17.35 20.78
N LEU A 168 7.12 -18.49 20.37
CA LEU A 168 5.96 -19.09 21.01
C LEU A 168 6.44 -20.04 22.11
N ASP A 169 5.70 -20.11 23.23
CA ASP A 169 6.00 -21.00 24.37
C ASP A 169 6.11 -22.49 23.97
N GLY A 170 5.41 -22.89 22.91
CA GLY A 170 5.46 -24.24 22.34
C GLY A 170 6.45 -24.45 21.21
N GLY A 171 7.22 -23.43 20.87
CA GLY A 171 8.03 -23.37 19.65
C GLY A 171 7.19 -23.11 18.41
N GLY A 172 7.79 -22.59 17.37
CA GLY A 172 7.18 -22.22 16.10
C GLY A 172 7.53 -20.80 15.70
N ASP A 173 7.46 -20.54 14.42
CA ASP A 173 7.73 -19.22 13.82
C ASP A 173 6.49 -18.33 13.97
N THR A 174 6.71 -17.02 14.04
CA THR A 174 5.65 -16.00 14.10
C THR A 174 5.71 -15.08 12.90
N GLY A 175 6.16 -15.61 11.79
CA GLY A 175 6.45 -14.87 10.58
C GLY A 175 5.32 -14.84 9.58
N TYR A 176 5.68 -14.47 8.36
CA TYR A 176 4.75 -14.48 7.24
C TYR A 176 5.47 -14.70 5.92
N SER A 177 4.68 -15.09 4.93
CA SER A 177 5.07 -15.10 3.53
C SER A 177 4.00 -14.38 2.72
N LYS A 178 4.39 -13.36 1.98
CA LYS A 178 3.50 -12.56 1.15
C LYS A 178 4.04 -12.45 -0.26
N THR A 179 3.19 -12.70 -1.23
CA THR A 179 3.53 -12.57 -2.65
C THR A 179 2.47 -11.74 -3.36
N ASP A 180 2.92 -10.70 -4.05
CA ASP A 180 2.06 -9.86 -4.88
C ASP A 180 2.48 -9.97 -6.33
N PHE A 181 1.49 -10.04 -7.19
CA PHE A 181 1.63 -9.85 -8.63
C PHE A 181 0.76 -8.67 -9.06
N MET A 182 1.31 -7.77 -9.86
CA MET A 182 0.56 -6.68 -10.47
C MET A 182 0.94 -6.50 -11.93
N THR A 183 -0.04 -6.23 -12.77
CA THR A 183 0.17 -5.78 -14.14
C THR A 183 -0.72 -4.59 -14.46
N LYS A 184 -0.18 -3.63 -15.19
CA LYS A 184 -0.91 -2.52 -15.80
C LYS A 184 -0.66 -2.53 -17.30
N LEU A 185 -1.72 -2.40 -18.07
CA LEU A 185 -1.68 -2.34 -19.52
C LEU A 185 -2.41 -1.07 -19.96
N ARG A 186 -1.80 -0.26 -20.79
CA ARG A 186 -2.42 0.95 -21.34
C ARG A 186 -2.35 0.96 -22.84
N TYR A 187 -3.45 1.34 -23.47
CA TYR A 187 -3.53 1.61 -24.89
C TYR A 187 -4.04 3.03 -25.13
N SER A 188 -3.27 3.83 -25.84
CA SER A 188 -3.60 5.20 -26.22
C SER A 188 -4.19 5.23 -27.61
N PHE A 189 -5.47 5.52 -27.73
CA PHE A 189 -6.17 5.66 -29.02
C PHE A 189 -5.83 6.97 -29.72
N SER A 190 -5.58 8.01 -28.92
CA SER A 190 -5.19 9.35 -29.36
C SER A 190 -4.44 10.07 -28.22
N GLU A 191 -3.99 11.29 -28.46
CA GLU A 191 -3.34 12.12 -27.44
C GLU A 191 -4.25 12.41 -26.21
N SER A 192 -5.57 12.38 -26.41
CA SER A 192 -6.55 12.70 -25.36
C SER A 192 -7.33 11.50 -24.83
N HIS A 193 -7.20 10.32 -25.43
CA HIS A 193 -7.97 9.14 -25.05
C HIS A 193 -7.08 7.92 -24.87
N ALA A 194 -7.10 7.35 -23.69
CA ALA A 194 -6.42 6.10 -23.37
C ALA A 194 -7.31 5.23 -22.50
N LEU A 195 -7.12 3.92 -22.60
CA LEU A 195 -7.67 2.93 -21.69
C LEU A 195 -6.52 2.28 -20.92
N GLU A 196 -6.65 2.24 -19.59
CA GLU A 196 -5.74 1.53 -18.73
C GLU A 196 -6.47 0.40 -18.01
N PHE A 197 -5.88 -0.78 -18.02
CA PHE A 197 -6.32 -1.95 -17.28
C PHE A 197 -5.30 -2.27 -16.21
N LYS A 198 -5.75 -2.52 -14.98
CA LYS A 198 -4.93 -2.99 -13.86
C LYS A 198 -5.46 -4.33 -13.36
N TYR A 199 -4.58 -5.28 -13.16
CA TYR A 199 -4.84 -6.52 -12.44
C TYR A 199 -3.81 -6.69 -11.34
N SER A 200 -4.26 -7.08 -10.16
CA SER A 200 -3.37 -7.42 -9.05
C SER A 200 -3.91 -8.62 -8.27
N MET A 201 -3.00 -9.41 -7.73
CA MET A 201 -3.29 -10.55 -6.88
C MET A 201 -2.28 -10.58 -5.73
N THR A 202 -2.76 -10.81 -4.52
CA THR A 202 -1.95 -10.98 -3.33
C THR A 202 -2.26 -12.33 -2.69
N ASP A 203 -1.22 -13.06 -2.33
CA ASP A 203 -1.28 -14.24 -1.49
C ASP A 203 -0.48 -13.98 -0.22
N GLU A 204 -1.07 -14.19 0.95
CA GLU A 204 -0.46 -13.94 2.24
C GLU A 204 -0.79 -15.08 3.20
N ILE A 205 0.25 -15.68 3.75
CA ILE A 205 0.17 -16.66 4.83
C ILE A 205 0.93 -16.08 6.01
N SER A 206 0.29 -15.98 7.15
CA SER A 206 0.90 -15.51 8.40
C SER A 206 0.60 -16.47 9.55
N ASP A 207 1.59 -16.69 10.40
CA ASP A 207 1.44 -17.39 11.64
C ASP A 207 0.94 -16.39 12.68
N GLU A 208 -0.36 -16.46 12.98
CA GLU A 208 -0.99 -15.56 13.95
C GLU A 208 -0.64 -15.98 15.37
N THR A 209 -0.27 -14.99 16.20
CA THR A 209 -0.04 -15.13 17.65
C THR A 209 -1.18 -14.55 18.45
#